data_acb68dbed4bd29eaf14fc0eada07aa59
#
_entry.id   acb68dbed4bd29eaf14fc0eada07aa59
#
_cell.length_a   1.000
_cell.length_b   1.000
_cell.length_c   1.000
_cell.angle_alpha   90.00
_cell.angle_beta   90.00
_cell.angle_gamma   90.00
#
_symmetry.space_group_name_H-M   'P 1'
#
loop_
_entity.id
_entity.type
_entity.pdbx_description
1 polymer ?
#
loop_
_entity_poly.entity_id
_entity_poly.type
_entity_poly.pdbx_seq_one_letter_code
_entity_poly.pdbx_strand_id
1 'polypeptide(L)'
;RGTAVGVELTPLEKLPIGKGIVKRRGEKLAILNFGTLMPEAAKVAESLNATLVDMRFVKPLDEALILEMAASHEALVTVEENAIMGGAGSGVNEVLMAHRKPVPVLNIGLPDFFIPQGTQEEMRAELGLDAAGMEAKIKAWLA
;
A
#
# COMPACT_ATOMS: atom_id res chain seq x y z
N ARG A 1 5.44 -15.30 0.84
CA ARG A 1 4.73 -15.20 0.71
C ARG A 1 3.97 -16.14 0.55
N GLY A 2 3.78 -16.54 0.81
CA GLY A 2 3.17 -17.29 0.76
C GLY A 2 2.41 -17.73 0.14
N THR A 3 2.28 -18.17 -0.01
CA THR A 3 1.83 -18.48 -0.68
C THR A 3 0.77 -18.51 -0.91
N ALA A 4 0.76 -18.34 -1.30
CA ALA A 4 -0.36 -17.90 -1.73
C ALA A 4 -1.36 -18.88 -1.78
N VAL A 5 -2.10 -18.84 -0.88
CA VAL A 5 -3.07 -19.79 -0.65
C VAL A 5 -4.13 -19.76 -1.67
N GLY A 6 -4.40 -20.86 -2.28
CA GLY A 6 -5.46 -20.98 -3.22
C GLY A 6 -5.38 -20.07 -4.40
N VAL A 7 -4.25 -19.41 -4.56
CA VAL A 7 -4.09 -18.49 -5.64
C VAL A 7 -3.30 -19.16 -6.73
N GLU A 8 -3.76 -18.99 -7.93
CA GLU A 8 -2.98 -19.47 -9.02
C GLU A 8 -1.75 -18.62 -9.16
N LEU A 9 -0.61 -19.24 -9.16
CA LEU A 9 0.64 -18.52 -9.17
C LEU A 9 1.10 -18.27 -10.58
N THR A 10 1.18 -17.00 -10.95
CA THR A 10 1.86 -16.63 -12.17
C THR A 10 3.35 -16.70 -11.89
N PRO A 11 4.11 -17.39 -12.72
CA PRO A 11 5.54 -17.46 -12.48
C PRO A 11 6.14 -16.07 -12.40
N LEU A 12 6.89 -15.82 -11.35
CA LEU A 12 7.43 -14.49 -11.12
C LEU A 12 8.32 -14.03 -12.26
N GLU A 13 8.99 -14.96 -12.89
CA GLU A 13 9.90 -14.60 -13.98
C GLU A 13 9.14 -14.01 -15.16
N LYS A 14 7.83 -14.17 -15.21
CA LYS A 14 7.03 -13.59 -16.28
C LYS A 14 6.51 -12.21 -15.94
N LEU A 15 6.73 -11.75 -14.71
CA LEU A 15 6.26 -10.45 -14.31
C LEU A 15 7.38 -9.44 -14.49
N PRO A 16 7.15 -8.35 -15.22
CA PRO A 16 8.21 -7.38 -15.46
C PRO A 16 8.72 -6.76 -14.16
N ILE A 17 9.99 -6.49 -14.13
CA ILE A 17 10.59 -5.79 -13.01
C ILE A 17 10.01 -4.38 -12.94
N GLY A 18 9.66 -3.95 -11.75
CA GLY A 18 9.13 -2.62 -11.54
C GLY A 18 7.67 -2.44 -11.89
N LYS A 19 6.96 -3.55 -12.06
CA LYS A 19 5.53 -3.47 -12.38
C LYS A 19 4.69 -4.00 -11.23
N GLY A 20 3.68 -3.23 -10.85
CA GLY A 20 2.73 -3.65 -9.85
C GLY A 20 1.55 -4.38 -10.45
N ILE A 21 0.69 -4.91 -9.58
CA ILE A 21 -0.46 -5.69 -10.00
C ILE A 21 -1.69 -5.18 -9.28
N VAL A 22 -2.75 -4.86 -10.04
CA VAL A 22 -4.01 -4.49 -9.42
C VAL A 22 -4.70 -5.76 -8.99
N LYS A 23 -4.92 -5.89 -7.68
CA LYS A 23 -5.52 -7.09 -7.10
C LYS A 23 -7.03 -6.98 -6.95
N ARG A 24 -7.55 -5.79 -6.85
CA ARG A 24 -8.97 -5.54 -6.68
C ARG A 24 -9.28 -4.16 -7.20
N ARG A 25 -10.40 -4.03 -7.90
CA ARG A 25 -10.87 -2.72 -8.35
C ARG A 25 -11.99 -2.25 -7.45
N GLY A 26 -11.89 -1.03 -6.97
CA GLY A 26 -12.93 -0.39 -6.17
C GLY A 26 -13.18 1.00 -6.68
N GLU A 27 -13.71 1.86 -5.79
CA GLU A 27 -14.08 3.22 -6.15
C GLU A 27 -13.41 4.20 -5.22
N LYS A 28 -13.18 5.41 -5.69
CA LYS A 28 -12.74 6.56 -4.92
C LYS A 28 -11.36 6.44 -4.30
N LEU A 29 -11.05 5.31 -3.64
CA LEU A 29 -9.81 5.15 -2.88
C LEU A 29 -8.98 4.03 -3.45
N ALA A 30 -7.68 4.23 -3.60
CA ALA A 30 -6.76 3.17 -4.00
C ALA A 30 -5.72 2.98 -2.90
N ILE A 31 -5.51 1.73 -2.52
CA ILE A 31 -4.52 1.35 -1.53
C ILE A 31 -3.35 0.72 -2.25
N LEU A 32 -2.20 1.33 -2.13
CA LEU A 32 -0.97 0.87 -2.77
C LEU A 32 -0.12 0.18 -1.71
N ASN A 33 -0.04 -1.13 -1.78
CA ASN A 33 0.67 -1.89 -0.77
C ASN A 33 2.06 -2.28 -1.21
N PHE A 34 3.03 -2.05 -0.33
CA PHE A 34 4.41 -2.44 -0.52
C PHE A 34 4.79 -3.39 0.61
N GLY A 35 5.00 -4.66 0.28
CA GLY A 35 5.51 -5.59 1.27
C GLY A 35 4.46 -6.51 1.84
N THR A 36 4.62 -6.87 3.10
CA THR A 36 3.95 -8.02 3.69
C THR A 36 2.60 -7.74 4.32
N LEU A 37 2.12 -6.49 4.27
CA LEU A 37 0.82 -6.17 4.88
C LEU A 37 -0.34 -6.37 3.91
N MET A 38 -0.12 -7.15 2.85
CA MET A 38 -1.14 -7.38 1.85
C MET A 38 -2.43 -7.98 2.44
N PRO A 39 -2.37 -8.99 3.33
CA PRO A 39 -3.62 -9.53 3.87
C PRO A 39 -4.43 -8.49 4.63
N GLU A 40 -3.76 -7.66 5.42
CA GLU A 40 -4.43 -6.59 6.15
C GLU A 40 -5.01 -5.55 5.21
N ALA A 41 -4.22 -5.16 4.21
CA ALA A 41 -4.68 -4.18 3.23
C ALA A 41 -5.86 -4.72 2.43
N ALA A 42 -5.87 -6.02 2.13
CA ALA A 42 -6.97 -6.61 1.39
C ALA A 42 -8.28 -6.54 2.17
N LYS A 43 -8.21 -6.78 3.48
CA LYS A 43 -9.40 -6.67 4.32
C LYS A 43 -9.95 -5.26 4.32
N VAL A 44 -9.06 -4.29 4.42
CA VAL A 44 -9.46 -2.88 4.42
C VAL A 44 -10.05 -2.50 3.08
N ALA A 45 -9.43 -2.93 1.99
CA ALA A 45 -9.92 -2.60 0.67
C ALA A 45 -11.32 -3.15 0.46
N GLU A 46 -11.56 -4.37 0.92
CA GLU A 46 -12.87 -4.96 0.80
C GLU A 46 -13.90 -4.19 1.62
N SER A 47 -13.53 -3.83 2.84
CA SER A 47 -14.43 -3.12 3.74
C SER A 47 -14.79 -1.74 3.20
N LEU A 48 -13.85 -1.04 2.59
CA LEU A 48 -14.04 0.32 2.11
C LEU A 48 -14.36 0.39 0.62
N ASN A 49 -14.47 -0.74 -0.03
CA ASN A 49 -14.65 -0.82 -1.49
C ASN A 49 -13.58 -0.03 -2.22
N ALA A 50 -12.35 -0.24 -1.82
CA ALA A 50 -11.20 0.44 -2.39
C ALA A 50 -10.50 -0.44 -3.41
N THR A 51 -9.81 0.20 -4.33
CA THR A 51 -8.89 -0.50 -5.22
C THR A 51 -7.68 -0.95 -4.41
N LEU A 52 -7.18 -2.14 -4.66
CA LEU A 52 -6.01 -2.66 -3.98
C LEU A 52 -4.95 -3.00 -5.02
N VAL A 53 -3.76 -2.47 -4.82
CA VAL A 53 -2.64 -2.69 -5.72
C VAL A 53 -1.48 -3.27 -4.95
N ASP A 54 -0.91 -4.35 -5.48
CA ASP A 54 0.35 -4.88 -4.97
C ASP A 54 1.45 -4.23 -5.79
N MET A 55 2.14 -3.28 -5.19
CA MET A 55 3.14 -2.50 -5.92
C MET A 55 4.40 -3.29 -6.22
N ARG A 56 4.70 -4.29 -5.41
CA ARG A 56 5.79 -5.24 -5.58
C ARG A 56 7.19 -4.64 -5.45
N PHE A 57 7.43 -3.47 -6.02
CA PHE A 57 8.78 -2.89 -6.06
C PHE A 57 8.78 -1.47 -5.51
N VAL A 58 9.77 -1.19 -4.67
CA VAL A 58 10.05 0.19 -4.27
C VAL A 58 11.03 0.82 -5.25
N LYS A 59 11.94 0.02 -5.76
CA LYS A 59 12.94 0.47 -6.73
C LYS A 59 13.10 -0.58 -7.80
N PRO A 60 12.69 -0.28 -9.02
CA PRO A 60 12.03 0.97 -9.42
C PRO A 60 10.54 0.95 -9.08
N LEU A 61 10.00 2.12 -8.83
CA LEU A 61 8.56 2.26 -8.63
C LEU A 61 7.84 2.15 -9.97
N ASP A 62 6.65 1.60 -9.92
CA ASP A 62 5.79 1.57 -11.11
C ASP A 62 5.09 2.91 -11.23
N GLU A 63 5.78 3.88 -11.82
CA GLU A 63 5.26 5.25 -11.89
C GLU A 63 3.99 5.33 -12.73
N ALA A 64 3.95 4.57 -13.81
CA ALA A 64 2.76 4.58 -14.67
C ALA A 64 1.52 4.14 -13.90
N LEU A 65 1.67 3.11 -13.06
CA LEU A 65 0.55 2.61 -12.29
C LEU A 65 0.14 3.62 -11.21
N ILE A 66 1.11 4.26 -10.58
CA ILE A 66 0.82 5.31 -9.60
C ILE A 66 0.00 6.42 -10.25
N LEU A 67 0.43 6.86 -11.42
CA LEU A 67 -0.28 7.93 -12.11
C LEU A 67 -1.66 7.50 -12.58
N GLU A 68 -1.79 6.24 -12.98
CA GLU A 68 -3.10 5.72 -13.36
C GLU A 68 -4.05 5.73 -12.16
N MET A 69 -3.56 5.32 -11.00
CA MET A 69 -4.39 5.31 -9.80
C MET A 69 -4.75 6.73 -9.38
N ALA A 70 -3.82 7.65 -9.50
CA ALA A 70 -4.10 9.05 -9.17
C ALA A 70 -5.14 9.65 -10.08
N ALA A 71 -5.12 9.27 -11.35
CA ALA A 71 -6.06 9.82 -12.32
C ALA A 71 -7.47 9.27 -12.13
N SER A 72 -7.60 8.06 -11.60
CA SER A 72 -8.89 7.37 -11.52
C SER A 72 -9.46 7.31 -10.11
N HIS A 73 -8.78 7.84 -9.10
CA HIS A 73 -9.24 7.78 -7.72
C HIS A 73 -9.17 9.15 -7.08
N GLU A 74 -9.98 9.35 -6.05
CA GLU A 74 -10.02 10.63 -5.34
C GLU A 74 -8.92 10.74 -4.30
N ALA A 75 -8.41 9.62 -3.83
CA ALA A 75 -7.37 9.59 -2.79
C ALA A 75 -6.58 8.32 -2.89
N LEU A 76 -5.33 8.39 -2.44
CA LEU A 76 -4.45 7.22 -2.41
C LEU A 76 -3.97 6.98 -0.99
N VAL A 77 -3.77 5.71 -0.66
CA VAL A 77 -3.17 5.31 0.61
C VAL A 77 -2.00 4.41 0.29
N THR A 78 -0.84 4.69 0.86
CA THR A 78 0.28 3.76 0.73
C THR A 78 0.43 3.00 2.04
N VAL A 79 0.75 1.71 1.95
CA VAL A 79 0.93 0.86 3.10
C VAL A 79 2.27 0.16 2.97
N GLU A 80 3.13 0.30 3.97
CA GLU A 80 4.41 -0.39 3.98
C GLU A 80 4.77 -0.77 5.39
N GLU A 81 5.32 -1.95 5.56
CA GLU A 81 5.72 -2.41 6.87
C GLU A 81 7.10 -1.91 7.24
N ASN A 82 7.97 -1.76 6.27
CA ASN A 82 9.33 -1.32 6.52
C ASN A 82 9.44 0.17 6.41
N ALA A 83 9.70 0.82 7.51
CA ALA A 83 9.88 2.25 7.50
C ALA A 83 11.32 2.53 7.21
N ILE A 84 11.58 2.97 6.03
CA ILE A 84 12.92 3.31 5.63
C ILE A 84 12.87 4.75 5.19
N MET A 85 13.83 5.53 5.64
CA MET A 85 13.89 6.90 5.21
C MET A 85 13.91 6.96 3.70
N GLY A 86 13.04 7.78 3.14
CA GLY A 86 12.87 7.81 1.72
C GLY A 86 12.19 6.58 1.18
N GLY A 87 11.34 5.94 1.98
CA GLY A 87 10.70 4.71 1.58
C GLY A 87 9.62 4.88 0.54
N ALA A 88 8.82 3.81 0.40
CA ALA A 88 7.87 3.73 -0.70
C ALA A 88 6.84 4.86 -0.70
N GLY A 89 6.33 5.20 0.48
CA GLY A 89 5.35 6.29 0.56
C GLY A 89 5.91 7.60 0.07
N SER A 90 7.14 7.91 0.48
CA SER A 90 7.81 9.12 0.01
C SER A 90 8.01 9.09 -1.49
N GLY A 91 8.37 7.91 -2.01
CA GLY A 91 8.57 7.77 -3.45
C GLY A 91 7.31 8.04 -4.24
N VAL A 92 6.18 7.53 -3.74
CA VAL A 92 4.90 7.79 -4.39
C VAL A 92 4.59 9.28 -4.38
N ASN A 93 4.81 9.93 -3.24
CA ASN A 93 4.56 11.36 -3.14
C ASN A 93 5.42 12.13 -4.14
N GLU A 94 6.67 11.73 -4.29
CA GLU A 94 7.59 12.39 -5.22
C GLU A 94 7.14 12.23 -6.67
N VAL A 95 6.68 11.04 -7.03
CA VAL A 95 6.19 10.81 -8.38
C VAL A 95 5.01 11.71 -8.68
N LEU A 96 4.06 11.80 -7.75
CA LEU A 96 2.88 12.62 -7.96
C LEU A 96 3.25 14.10 -8.07
N MET A 97 4.18 14.54 -7.24
CA MET A 97 4.60 15.92 -7.27
C MET A 97 5.32 16.26 -8.57
N ALA A 98 6.19 15.36 -9.01
CA ALA A 98 6.94 15.58 -10.25
C ALA A 98 6.02 15.66 -11.45
N HIS A 99 4.92 14.93 -11.44
CA HIS A 99 3.98 14.92 -12.55
C HIS A 99 2.79 15.85 -12.32
N ARG A 100 2.83 16.63 -11.25
CA ARG A 100 1.79 17.62 -10.94
C ARG A 100 0.41 17.00 -10.87
N LYS A 101 0.30 15.87 -10.15
CA LYS A 101 -0.98 15.20 -9.94
C LYS A 101 -1.44 15.46 -8.51
N PRO A 102 -2.31 16.43 -8.28
CA PRO A 102 -2.69 16.85 -6.92
C PRO A 102 -3.78 15.93 -6.37
N VAL A 103 -3.37 14.79 -5.89
CA VAL A 103 -4.31 13.87 -5.25
C VAL A 103 -3.88 13.67 -3.80
N PRO A 104 -4.81 13.66 -2.83
CA PRO A 104 -4.45 13.43 -1.45
C PRO A 104 -3.86 12.05 -1.24
N VAL A 105 -2.80 11.96 -0.44
CA VAL A 105 -2.12 10.70 -0.16
C VAL A 105 -1.92 10.55 1.33
N LEU A 106 -2.32 9.41 1.87
CA LEU A 106 -2.04 9.04 3.25
C LEU A 106 -1.00 7.93 3.24
N ASN A 107 0.10 8.13 3.96
CA ASN A 107 1.15 7.13 4.04
C ASN A 107 1.06 6.42 5.39
N ILE A 108 0.93 5.10 5.37
CA ILE A 108 0.86 4.27 6.57
C ILE A 108 2.11 3.39 6.60
N GLY A 109 2.84 3.44 7.71
CA GLY A 109 4.06 2.64 7.84
C GLY A 109 4.61 2.72 9.23
N LEU A 110 5.75 2.06 9.44
CA LEU A 110 6.43 2.08 10.73
C LEU A 110 7.25 3.35 10.87
N PRO A 111 7.39 3.87 12.09
CA PRO A 111 8.27 5.01 12.31
C PRO A 111 9.74 4.60 12.22
N ASP A 112 10.58 5.53 11.83
CA ASP A 112 12.00 5.27 11.63
C ASP A 112 12.71 4.79 12.88
N PHE A 113 12.30 5.29 14.02
CA PHE A 113 12.98 5.01 15.27
C PHE A 113 12.34 3.86 16.03
N PHE A 114 11.54 3.06 15.37
CA PHE A 114 10.81 1.99 16.02
C PHE A 114 11.76 0.90 16.52
N ILE A 115 11.57 0.47 17.75
CA ILE A 115 12.30 -0.62 18.34
C ILE A 115 11.33 -1.77 18.57
N PRO A 116 11.50 -2.90 17.87
CA PRO A 116 10.56 -4.00 17.98
C PRO A 116 10.49 -4.61 19.37
N GLN A 117 9.30 -4.88 19.82
CA GLN A 117 9.07 -5.58 21.07
C GLN A 117 7.81 -6.42 20.91
N GLY A 118 7.80 -7.59 21.51
CA GLY A 118 6.65 -8.46 21.43
C GLY A 118 6.53 -9.16 20.10
N THR A 119 5.39 -9.75 19.85
CA THR A 119 5.15 -10.46 18.60
C THR A 119 4.88 -9.46 17.49
N GLN A 120 5.02 -9.94 16.27
CA GLN A 120 4.76 -9.11 15.12
C GLN A 120 3.31 -8.64 15.08
N GLU A 121 2.40 -9.52 15.46
CA GLU A 121 0.98 -9.15 15.51
C GLU A 121 0.73 -8.06 16.54
N GLU A 122 1.34 -8.21 17.69
CA GLU A 122 1.18 -7.22 18.74
C GLU A 122 1.73 -5.87 18.31
N MET A 123 2.87 -5.88 17.65
CA MET A 123 3.48 -4.64 17.19
C MET A 123 2.62 -3.97 16.11
N ARG A 124 2.06 -4.75 15.22
CA ARG A 124 1.21 -4.18 14.18
C ARG A 124 -0.03 -3.54 14.78
N ALA A 125 -0.66 -4.21 15.74
CA ALA A 125 -1.86 -3.66 16.38
C ALA A 125 -1.52 -2.38 17.12
N GLU A 126 -0.40 -2.38 17.84
CA GLU A 126 0.02 -1.23 18.60
C GLU A 126 0.28 -0.02 17.72
N LEU A 127 0.83 -0.25 16.53
CA LEU A 127 1.16 0.81 15.60
C LEU A 127 0.02 1.14 14.64
N GLY A 128 -1.11 0.43 14.76
CA GLY A 128 -2.24 0.67 13.88
C GLY A 128 -2.01 0.11 12.49
N LEU A 129 -1.23 -0.97 12.38
CA LEU A 129 -0.93 -1.58 11.08
C LEU A 129 -1.73 -2.86 10.84
N ASP A 130 -2.60 -3.26 11.77
CA ASP A 130 -3.52 -4.34 11.47
C ASP A 130 -4.69 -3.76 10.69
N ALA A 131 -5.57 -4.64 10.19
CA ALA A 131 -6.66 -4.18 9.34
C ALA A 131 -7.54 -3.15 10.04
N ALA A 132 -7.89 -3.39 11.29
CA ALA A 132 -8.77 -2.47 12.02
C ALA A 132 -8.10 -1.11 12.20
N GLY A 133 -6.81 -1.11 12.53
CA GLY A 133 -6.08 0.13 12.72
C GLY A 133 -5.93 0.93 11.43
N MET A 134 -5.63 0.23 10.34
CA MET A 134 -5.53 0.89 9.05
C MET A 134 -6.86 1.51 8.65
N GLU A 135 -7.94 0.75 8.81
CA GLU A 135 -9.26 1.26 8.44
C GLU A 135 -9.61 2.48 9.25
N ALA A 136 -9.31 2.45 10.55
CA ALA A 136 -9.59 3.60 11.41
C ALA A 136 -8.80 4.83 10.97
N LYS A 137 -7.54 4.64 10.64
CA LYS A 137 -6.71 5.75 10.18
C LYS A 137 -7.23 6.35 8.89
N ILE A 138 -7.63 5.50 7.96
CA ILE A 138 -8.12 5.96 6.68
C ILE A 138 -9.44 6.71 6.85
N LYS A 139 -10.35 6.16 7.66
CA LYS A 139 -11.63 6.82 7.88
C LYS A 139 -11.47 8.17 8.55
N ALA A 140 -10.59 8.25 9.54
CA ALA A 140 -10.33 9.52 10.20
C ALA A 140 -9.75 10.54 9.24
N TRP A 141 -8.88 10.10 8.36
CA TRP A 141 -8.24 10.97 7.39
C TRP A 141 -9.22 11.46 6.33
N LEU A 142 -10.17 10.61 5.93
CA LEU A 142 -11.16 10.96 4.93
C LEU A 142 -12.29 11.86 5.48
N ALA A 143 -12.44 11.87 6.78
CA ALA A 143 -13.53 12.62 7.41
C ALA A 143 -13.39 14.12 7.23
#